data_bf070bd901146d5e993744fb8c499874
#
_entry.id   bf070bd901146d5e993744fb8c499874
#
_cell.length_a   1.000
_cell.length_b   1.000
_cell.length_c   1.000
_cell.angle_alpha   90.00
_cell.angle_beta   90.00
_cell.angle_gamma   90.00
#
_symmetry.space_group_name_H-M   'P 1'
#
loop_
_entity.id
_entity.type
_entity.pdbx_description
1 polymer ?
#
loop_
_entity_poly.entity_id
_entity_poly.type
_entity_poly.pdbx_seq_one_letter_code
_entity_poly.pdbx_strand_id
1 'polypeptide(L)'
;MIWRCGSYSFDSRTPVIMGILNVTPDSFSDGGSYASVEEVVAAGLAMVEQGALIVDVGGESTRPGASPVSIEEELRRVEEVVRRLAAEGVCVSVDTRHAEVAQACIEAGASIINDVTGFRDPEMVKVATSCDAGLVVMHMKGDDPRTMQDEPCYDDVVDEVATYLKNRAEMLEDAGIERERICLDPGPGFGKTAKQTIQLMRNFQEFARLGYPLMVAVSRKSYIGYAYHIDDPKQRDDASAAEALLACELGASVIRTHNVPLTVTSVEENLRPYVFIGMGCNVALVADEGEELEGKKAMLNQAISDMCMLPDSQIIDVSSFYESEPAYFKDQDTFVNAVVLLRTGLPPQELLRYLQAIEQSLGRVREQENGPRTCDLDILDYQGYVCDHEILTLPHPLLQERDFVVKPLLELAPRHELANGVKVTLDTVAVGKAWKC
;
A
#
# COMPACT_ATOMS: atom_id res chain seq x y z
N MET A 1 9.71 -3.71 0.07
CA MET A 1 10.65 -3.62 -1.07
C MET A 1 10.81 -2.15 -1.45
N ILE A 2 11.92 -1.77 -2.05
CA ILE A 2 12.14 -0.39 -2.55
C ILE A 2 12.02 -0.41 -4.06
N TRP A 3 11.29 0.56 -4.62
CA TRP A 3 11.28 0.85 -6.05
C TRP A 3 12.08 2.13 -6.30
N ARG A 4 13.20 2.01 -7.03
CA ARG A 4 14.11 3.12 -7.33
C ARG A 4 13.83 3.69 -8.71
N CYS A 5 13.67 5.02 -8.77
CA CYS A 5 13.29 5.76 -9.97
C CYS A 5 14.19 7.01 -10.10
N GLY A 6 15.40 6.86 -10.64
CA GLY A 6 16.38 7.94 -10.69
C GLY A 6 16.77 8.41 -9.28
N SER A 7 16.52 9.68 -8.97
CA SER A 7 16.74 10.27 -7.65
C SER A 7 15.64 9.97 -6.63
N TYR A 8 14.54 9.34 -7.03
CA TYR A 8 13.42 9.00 -6.16
C TYR A 8 13.48 7.54 -5.74
N SER A 9 12.90 7.25 -4.56
CA SER A 9 12.75 5.88 -4.03
C SER A 9 11.42 5.76 -3.32
N PHE A 10 10.69 4.69 -3.60
CA PHE A 10 9.38 4.42 -3.03
C PHE A 10 9.41 3.09 -2.26
N ASP A 11 8.89 3.11 -1.02
CA ASP A 11 8.72 1.90 -0.24
C ASP A 11 7.40 1.22 -0.64
N SER A 12 7.46 -0.02 -1.09
CA SER A 12 6.28 -0.78 -1.52
C SER A 12 5.29 -1.12 -0.39
N ARG A 13 5.64 -0.85 0.86
CA ARG A 13 4.74 -1.00 2.02
C ARG A 13 3.68 0.11 2.12
N THR A 14 3.95 1.25 1.49
CA THR A 14 3.01 2.38 1.43
C THR A 14 2.57 2.55 -0.02
N PRO A 15 1.27 2.53 -0.33
CA PRO A 15 0.81 2.73 -1.70
C PRO A 15 1.22 4.10 -2.25
N VAL A 16 1.81 4.07 -3.44
CA VAL A 16 2.24 5.24 -4.20
C VAL A 16 1.16 5.63 -5.19
N ILE A 17 0.66 6.85 -5.12
CA ILE A 17 -0.34 7.35 -6.06
C ILE A 17 0.35 7.97 -7.28
N MET A 18 0.04 7.43 -8.46
CA MET A 18 0.49 7.90 -9.76
C MET A 18 -0.69 8.53 -10.52
N GLY A 19 -0.66 9.85 -10.69
CA GLY A 19 -1.70 10.59 -11.40
C GLY A 19 -1.55 10.48 -12.92
N ILE A 20 -2.63 10.19 -13.64
CA ILE A 20 -2.66 10.06 -15.11
C ILE A 20 -2.84 11.43 -15.75
N LEU A 21 -1.83 11.90 -16.48
CA LEU A 21 -1.85 13.16 -17.22
C LEU A 21 -1.77 12.90 -18.73
N ASN A 22 -2.96 12.75 -19.37
CA ASN A 22 -3.02 12.54 -20.82
C ASN A 22 -2.90 13.87 -21.57
N VAL A 23 -1.89 14.00 -22.46
CA VAL A 23 -1.66 15.14 -23.32
C VAL A 23 -2.20 14.85 -24.71
N THR A 24 -3.51 14.60 -24.79
CA THR A 24 -4.20 14.30 -26.05
C THR A 24 -5.20 15.42 -26.39
N PRO A 25 -5.53 15.61 -27.69
CA PRO A 25 -6.44 16.67 -28.10
C PRO A 25 -7.78 16.70 -27.37
N ASP A 26 -8.26 15.51 -26.98
CA ASP A 26 -9.58 15.33 -26.33
C ASP A 26 -9.55 15.54 -24.81
N SER A 27 -8.37 15.65 -24.19
CA SER A 27 -8.24 15.59 -22.71
C SER A 27 -8.52 16.93 -22.02
N PHE A 28 -8.40 18.06 -22.72
CA PHE A 28 -8.47 19.40 -22.12
C PHE A 28 -9.38 20.39 -22.89
N SER A 29 -10.18 19.91 -23.86
CA SER A 29 -11.00 20.82 -24.66
C SER A 29 -12.50 20.66 -24.44
N ASP A 30 -13.13 21.69 -23.91
CA ASP A 30 -14.57 21.94 -24.10
C ASP A 30 -14.89 22.57 -25.47
N GLY A 31 -14.04 22.44 -26.46
CA GLY A 31 -14.25 23.10 -27.75
C GLY A 31 -13.20 22.89 -28.84
N GLY A 32 -12.38 21.84 -28.79
CA GLY A 32 -11.52 21.45 -29.92
C GLY A 32 -10.19 22.21 -30.10
N SER A 33 -9.74 22.98 -29.11
CA SER A 33 -8.40 23.55 -29.04
C SER A 33 -7.48 22.70 -28.15
N TYR A 34 -6.20 22.52 -28.56
CA TYR A 34 -5.20 21.90 -27.70
C TYR A 34 -5.04 22.74 -26.43
N ALA A 35 -4.96 22.09 -25.26
CA ALA A 35 -4.51 22.75 -24.06
C ALA A 35 -3.09 23.30 -24.27
N SER A 36 -2.81 24.46 -23.74
CA SER A 36 -1.44 24.98 -23.73
C SER A 36 -0.56 24.11 -22.84
N VAL A 37 0.74 24.13 -23.08
CA VAL A 37 1.72 23.46 -22.19
C VAL A 37 1.54 23.95 -20.75
N GLU A 38 1.24 25.23 -20.57
CA GLU A 38 0.98 25.85 -19.26
C GLU A 38 -0.19 25.20 -18.53
N GLU A 39 -1.30 24.95 -19.22
CA GLU A 39 -2.50 24.32 -18.64
C GLU A 39 -2.24 22.88 -18.26
N VAL A 40 -1.49 22.14 -19.10
CA VAL A 40 -1.13 20.73 -18.82
C VAL A 40 -0.17 20.65 -17.63
N VAL A 41 0.84 21.51 -17.56
CA VAL A 41 1.77 21.57 -16.42
C VAL A 41 1.03 21.95 -15.14
N ALA A 42 0.13 22.95 -15.19
CA ALA A 42 -0.68 23.32 -14.04
C ALA A 42 -1.56 22.14 -13.54
N ALA A 43 -2.14 21.35 -14.47
CA ALA A 43 -2.89 20.15 -14.11
C ALA A 43 -2.00 19.09 -13.43
N GLY A 44 -0.77 18.88 -13.91
CA GLY A 44 0.19 17.95 -13.28
C GLY A 44 0.59 18.41 -11.87
N LEU A 45 0.87 19.71 -11.67
CA LEU A 45 1.18 20.29 -10.36
C LEU A 45 -0.01 20.17 -9.39
N ALA A 46 -1.24 20.39 -9.88
CA ALA A 46 -2.44 20.20 -9.08
C ALA A 46 -2.61 18.74 -8.62
N MET A 47 -2.22 17.74 -9.43
CA MET A 47 -2.21 16.33 -9.00
C MET A 47 -1.23 16.10 -7.85
N VAL A 48 -0.06 16.75 -7.88
CA VAL A 48 0.92 16.66 -6.78
C VAL A 48 0.38 17.33 -5.50
N GLU A 49 -0.24 18.51 -5.61
CA GLU A 49 -0.92 19.16 -4.47
C GLU A 49 -2.06 18.32 -3.89
N GLN A 50 -2.70 17.48 -4.71
CA GLN A 50 -3.75 16.54 -4.31
C GLN A 50 -3.21 15.22 -3.74
N GLY A 51 -1.88 15.05 -3.65
CA GLY A 51 -1.24 13.90 -3.03
C GLY A 51 -0.69 12.84 -4.00
N ALA A 52 -0.63 13.10 -5.32
CA ALA A 52 0.12 12.23 -6.23
C ALA A 52 1.63 12.37 -5.98
N LEU A 53 2.33 11.25 -5.84
CA LEU A 53 3.78 11.23 -5.72
C LEU A 53 4.48 11.11 -7.09
N ILE A 54 3.75 10.67 -8.10
CA ILE A 54 4.22 10.50 -9.48
C ILE A 54 3.16 11.10 -10.42
N VAL A 55 3.60 11.80 -11.45
CA VAL A 55 2.74 12.23 -12.57
C VAL A 55 3.14 11.48 -13.82
N ASP A 56 2.22 10.70 -14.39
CA ASP A 56 2.43 9.85 -15.56
C ASP A 56 1.92 10.54 -16.82
N VAL A 57 2.83 11.02 -17.65
CA VAL A 57 2.58 11.85 -18.82
C VAL A 57 2.50 10.99 -20.08
N GLY A 58 1.34 10.96 -20.75
CA GLY A 58 1.12 10.19 -21.97
C GLY A 58 0.68 11.04 -23.15
N GLY A 59 1.38 10.91 -24.30
CA GLY A 59 1.08 11.63 -25.55
C GLY A 59 0.25 10.84 -26.57
N GLU A 60 0.21 9.52 -26.44
CA GLU A 60 -0.58 8.60 -27.28
C GLU A 60 -1.68 7.93 -26.45
N SER A 61 -2.89 7.83 -26.99
CA SER A 61 -3.95 7.04 -26.36
C SER A 61 -3.79 5.56 -26.68
N THR A 62 -3.64 4.72 -25.66
CA THR A 62 -3.57 3.25 -25.79
C THR A 62 -4.94 2.57 -25.74
N ARG A 63 -6.04 3.34 -25.81
CA ARG A 63 -7.42 2.80 -25.84
C ARG A 63 -7.67 2.05 -27.14
N PRO A 64 -8.43 0.94 -27.12
CA PRO A 64 -8.84 0.26 -28.35
C PRO A 64 -9.50 1.22 -29.36
N GLY A 65 -9.07 1.17 -30.62
CA GLY A 65 -9.59 2.02 -31.69
C GLY A 65 -9.06 3.46 -31.71
N ALA A 66 -8.10 3.83 -30.84
CA ALA A 66 -7.44 5.14 -30.90
C ALA A 66 -6.66 5.31 -32.21
N SER A 67 -6.63 6.53 -32.74
CA SER A 67 -5.80 6.86 -33.90
C SER A 67 -4.33 6.83 -33.55
N PRO A 68 -3.45 6.28 -34.41
CA PRO A 68 -2.01 6.28 -34.16
C PRO A 68 -1.47 7.71 -34.17
N VAL A 69 -0.47 7.95 -33.31
CA VAL A 69 0.25 9.22 -33.24
C VAL A 69 1.67 8.97 -33.77
N SER A 70 2.22 9.90 -34.57
CA SER A 70 3.61 9.78 -34.99
C SER A 70 4.55 10.11 -33.81
N ILE A 71 5.77 9.57 -33.85
CA ILE A 71 6.79 9.83 -32.83
C ILE A 71 7.03 11.34 -32.67
N GLU A 72 7.11 12.08 -33.77
CA GLU A 72 7.32 13.53 -33.75
C GLU A 72 6.15 14.27 -33.08
N GLU A 73 4.93 13.83 -33.30
CA GLU A 73 3.75 14.43 -32.66
C GLU A 73 3.66 14.05 -31.19
N GLU A 74 4.01 12.82 -30.82
CA GLU A 74 4.07 12.40 -29.43
C GLU A 74 5.12 13.20 -28.66
N LEU A 75 6.34 13.34 -29.21
CA LEU A 75 7.40 14.18 -28.65
C LEU A 75 6.93 15.62 -28.44
N ARG A 76 6.32 16.22 -29.47
CA ARG A 76 5.79 17.57 -29.39
C ARG A 76 4.80 17.78 -28.24
N ARG A 77 4.04 16.75 -27.91
CA ARG A 77 3.06 16.79 -26.81
C ARG A 77 3.71 16.69 -25.45
N VAL A 78 4.67 15.78 -25.26
CA VAL A 78 5.10 15.38 -23.92
C VAL A 78 6.43 15.99 -23.48
N GLU A 79 7.39 16.23 -24.35
CA GLU A 79 8.76 16.59 -23.97
C GLU A 79 8.82 17.86 -23.12
N GLU A 80 8.17 18.94 -23.55
CA GLU A 80 8.19 20.21 -22.81
C GLU A 80 7.40 20.13 -21.50
N VAL A 81 6.31 19.37 -21.45
CA VAL A 81 5.53 19.10 -20.23
C VAL A 81 6.39 18.36 -19.21
N VAL A 82 7.07 17.29 -19.63
CA VAL A 82 8.00 16.51 -18.80
C VAL A 82 9.11 17.42 -18.25
N ARG A 83 9.76 18.22 -19.12
CA ARG A 83 10.84 19.13 -18.73
C ARG A 83 10.41 20.10 -17.65
N ARG A 84 9.24 20.70 -17.78
CA ARG A 84 8.74 21.70 -16.83
C ARG A 84 8.31 21.09 -15.52
N LEU A 85 7.60 19.94 -15.54
CA LEU A 85 7.24 19.23 -14.31
C LEU A 85 8.47 18.75 -13.54
N ALA A 86 9.47 18.19 -14.25
CA ALA A 86 10.73 17.78 -13.65
C ALA A 86 11.51 18.94 -13.03
N ALA A 87 11.49 20.12 -13.66
CA ALA A 87 12.12 21.33 -13.14
C ALA A 87 11.47 21.83 -11.84
N GLU A 88 10.18 21.55 -11.61
CA GLU A 88 9.45 21.82 -10.36
C GLU A 88 9.66 20.72 -9.30
N GLY A 89 10.53 19.73 -9.55
CA GLY A 89 10.85 18.65 -8.62
C GLY A 89 9.81 17.53 -8.58
N VAL A 90 8.95 17.42 -9.59
CA VAL A 90 7.96 16.34 -9.71
C VAL A 90 8.66 15.07 -10.19
N CYS A 91 8.34 13.91 -9.57
CA CYS A 91 8.70 12.61 -10.13
C CYS A 91 7.81 12.34 -11.35
N VAL A 92 8.39 12.46 -12.55
CA VAL A 92 7.65 12.30 -13.81
C VAL A 92 7.87 10.90 -14.38
N SER A 93 6.77 10.23 -14.72
CA SER A 93 6.72 9.02 -15.54
C SER A 93 6.32 9.42 -16.96
N VAL A 94 6.94 8.80 -17.97
CA VAL A 94 6.49 8.90 -19.36
C VAL A 94 5.81 7.60 -19.79
N ASP A 95 4.53 7.68 -20.18
CA ASP A 95 3.73 6.57 -20.72
C ASP A 95 3.93 6.54 -22.24
N THR A 96 4.88 5.70 -22.68
CA THR A 96 5.20 5.54 -24.11
C THR A 96 5.74 4.15 -24.41
N ARG A 97 5.48 3.69 -25.63
CA ARG A 97 6.04 2.47 -26.23
C ARG A 97 7.14 2.74 -27.26
N HIS A 98 7.46 4.02 -27.49
CA HIS A 98 8.46 4.44 -28.48
C HIS A 98 9.77 4.81 -27.77
N ALA A 99 10.86 4.13 -28.17
CA ALA A 99 12.18 4.31 -27.55
C ALA A 99 12.71 5.75 -27.71
N GLU A 100 12.45 6.38 -28.85
CA GLU A 100 12.87 7.75 -29.13
C GLU A 100 12.16 8.75 -28.21
N VAL A 101 10.87 8.53 -27.90
CA VAL A 101 10.10 9.36 -26.97
C VAL A 101 10.61 9.17 -25.53
N ALA A 102 10.84 7.92 -25.14
CA ALA A 102 11.40 7.59 -23.84
C ALA A 102 12.78 8.25 -23.65
N GLN A 103 13.67 8.16 -24.62
CA GLN A 103 15.01 8.77 -24.58
C GLN A 103 14.91 10.30 -24.39
N ALA A 104 14.13 10.98 -25.21
CA ALA A 104 13.98 12.43 -25.12
C ALA A 104 13.35 12.87 -23.78
N CYS A 105 12.37 12.12 -23.27
CA CYS A 105 11.77 12.42 -21.97
C CYS A 105 12.71 12.17 -20.80
N ILE A 106 13.55 11.14 -20.83
CA ILE A 106 14.61 10.94 -19.82
C ILE A 106 15.61 12.11 -19.85
N GLU A 107 16.03 12.56 -21.02
CA GLU A 107 16.88 13.75 -21.17
C GLU A 107 16.19 15.05 -20.69
N ALA A 108 14.87 15.10 -20.80
CA ALA A 108 14.04 16.19 -20.28
C ALA A 108 13.82 16.11 -18.76
N GLY A 109 14.20 15.00 -18.08
CA GLY A 109 14.13 14.85 -16.62
C GLY A 109 13.10 13.83 -16.12
N ALA A 110 12.48 13.03 -17.00
CA ALA A 110 11.63 11.92 -16.55
C ALA A 110 12.44 10.92 -15.72
N SER A 111 11.83 10.41 -14.67
CA SER A 111 12.43 9.46 -13.72
C SER A 111 11.88 8.04 -13.86
N ILE A 112 10.85 7.83 -14.68
CA ILE A 112 10.19 6.54 -14.89
C ILE A 112 9.83 6.40 -16.36
N ILE A 113 10.04 5.19 -16.92
CA ILE A 113 9.52 4.76 -18.23
C ILE A 113 8.39 3.77 -17.97
N ASN A 114 7.18 4.12 -18.39
CA ASN A 114 6.00 3.26 -18.32
C ASN A 114 5.69 2.73 -19.73
N ASP A 115 6.11 1.48 -20.00
CA ASP A 115 5.94 0.87 -21.32
C ASP A 115 4.85 -0.21 -21.31
N VAL A 116 3.71 0.13 -21.92
CA VAL A 116 2.56 -0.79 -22.06
C VAL A 116 2.87 -2.05 -22.89
N THR A 117 3.96 -2.07 -23.65
CA THR A 117 4.42 -3.26 -24.39
C THR A 117 5.35 -4.16 -23.57
N GLY A 118 5.79 -3.73 -22.39
CA GLY A 118 6.64 -4.48 -21.50
C GLY A 118 8.09 -4.60 -22.00
N PHE A 119 8.63 -3.54 -22.57
CA PHE A 119 10.02 -3.46 -23.07
C PHE A 119 10.32 -4.52 -24.14
N ARG A 120 9.36 -4.82 -25.02
CA ARG A 120 9.57 -5.78 -26.12
C ARG A 120 10.51 -5.24 -27.19
N ASP A 121 10.53 -3.91 -27.38
CA ASP A 121 11.45 -3.27 -28.32
C ASP A 121 12.89 -3.29 -27.76
N PRO A 122 13.87 -3.88 -28.47
CA PRO A 122 15.28 -3.85 -28.06
C PRO A 122 15.85 -2.43 -27.91
N GLU A 123 15.35 -1.45 -28.67
CA GLU A 123 15.81 -0.07 -28.55
C GLU A 123 15.32 0.54 -27.23
N MET A 124 14.08 0.22 -26.78
CA MET A 124 13.59 0.62 -25.45
C MET A 124 14.45 0.02 -24.33
N VAL A 125 14.89 -1.24 -24.46
CA VAL A 125 15.82 -1.87 -23.50
C VAL A 125 17.16 -1.12 -23.46
N LYS A 126 17.69 -0.66 -24.60
CA LYS A 126 18.93 0.16 -24.65
C LYS A 126 18.73 1.49 -23.91
N VAL A 127 17.60 2.16 -24.09
CA VAL A 127 17.28 3.38 -23.34
C VAL A 127 17.28 3.09 -21.85
N ALA A 128 16.56 2.04 -21.42
CA ALA A 128 16.46 1.65 -20.00
C ALA A 128 17.81 1.31 -19.37
N THR A 129 18.74 0.69 -20.12
CA THR A 129 20.10 0.37 -19.65
C THR A 129 21.04 1.58 -19.62
N SER A 130 20.73 2.64 -20.36
CA SER A 130 21.55 3.85 -20.44
C SER A 130 21.23 4.92 -19.40
N CYS A 131 20.20 4.70 -18.57
CA CYS A 131 19.72 5.64 -17.55
C CYS A 131 19.42 4.93 -16.22
N ASP A 132 19.07 5.72 -15.19
CA ASP A 132 18.70 5.22 -13.85
C ASP A 132 17.19 5.22 -13.60
N ALA A 133 16.37 5.41 -14.63
CA ALA A 133 14.92 5.50 -14.50
C ALA A 133 14.31 4.21 -13.94
N GLY A 134 13.25 4.35 -13.15
CA GLY A 134 12.36 3.24 -12.81
C GLY A 134 11.60 2.74 -14.04
N LEU A 135 11.27 1.47 -14.08
CA LEU A 135 10.62 0.83 -15.22
C LEU A 135 9.29 0.24 -14.79
N VAL A 136 8.21 0.58 -15.51
CA VAL A 136 6.94 -0.13 -15.38
C VAL A 136 6.80 -1.09 -16.56
N VAL A 137 6.83 -2.38 -16.24
CA VAL A 137 6.79 -3.49 -17.20
C VAL A 137 5.39 -4.07 -17.23
N MET A 138 4.62 -3.74 -18.27
CA MET A 138 3.23 -4.19 -18.35
C MET A 138 3.04 -5.43 -19.23
N HIS A 139 2.05 -6.25 -18.86
CA HIS A 139 1.55 -7.32 -19.73
C HIS A 139 0.40 -6.85 -20.62
N MET A 140 0.60 -7.01 -21.92
CA MET A 140 -0.44 -6.87 -22.95
C MET A 140 -0.43 -8.10 -23.86
N LYS A 141 -1.60 -8.67 -24.19
CA LYS A 141 -1.72 -9.72 -25.21
C LYS A 141 -1.71 -9.08 -26.61
N GLY A 142 -0.96 -9.67 -27.53
CA GLY A 142 -0.78 -9.11 -28.88
C GLY A 142 0.32 -8.04 -28.95
N ASP A 143 0.57 -7.53 -30.14
CA ASP A 143 1.70 -6.63 -30.42
C ASP A 143 1.31 -5.15 -30.48
N ASP A 144 0.02 -4.85 -30.67
CA ASP A 144 -0.50 -3.48 -30.80
C ASP A 144 -1.65 -3.23 -29.82
N PRO A 145 -1.56 -2.20 -28.96
CA PRO A 145 -2.62 -1.88 -28.00
C PRO A 145 -3.97 -1.54 -28.65
N ARG A 146 -3.99 -1.16 -29.93
CA ARG A 146 -5.21 -0.81 -30.68
C ARG A 146 -6.02 -2.02 -31.13
N THR A 147 -5.38 -3.17 -31.33
CA THR A 147 -5.98 -4.45 -31.76
C THR A 147 -5.97 -5.53 -30.69
N MET A 148 -5.42 -5.25 -29.51
CA MET A 148 -5.23 -6.21 -28.41
C MET A 148 -6.54 -6.87 -27.91
N GLN A 149 -7.70 -6.28 -28.20
CA GLN A 149 -9.01 -6.81 -27.77
C GLN A 149 -9.63 -7.75 -28.84
N ASP A 150 -8.96 -7.97 -29.95
CA ASP A 150 -9.43 -8.87 -31.00
C ASP A 150 -9.16 -10.32 -30.55
N GLU A 151 -10.18 -10.93 -29.95
CA GLU A 151 -10.21 -12.33 -29.50
C GLU A 151 -9.08 -12.73 -28.50
N PRO A 152 -8.98 -12.10 -27.32
CA PRO A 152 -7.97 -12.48 -26.34
C PRO A 152 -8.24 -13.91 -25.81
N CYS A 153 -7.30 -14.82 -26.06
CA CYS A 153 -7.39 -16.22 -25.66
C CYS A 153 -6.30 -16.53 -24.62
N TYR A 154 -6.72 -17.15 -23.50
CA TYR A 154 -5.86 -17.67 -22.45
C TYR A 154 -6.38 -19.03 -21.99
N ASP A 155 -5.50 -19.96 -21.73
CA ASP A 155 -5.83 -21.20 -21.02
C ASP A 155 -5.99 -20.89 -19.52
N ASP A 156 -5.01 -20.21 -18.93
CA ASP A 156 -5.07 -19.60 -17.60
C ASP A 156 -4.47 -18.17 -17.63
N VAL A 157 -5.33 -17.17 -17.49
CA VAL A 157 -4.91 -15.77 -17.60
C VAL A 157 -3.96 -15.35 -16.48
N VAL A 158 -4.07 -15.93 -15.29
CA VAL A 158 -3.22 -15.57 -14.13
C VAL A 158 -1.83 -16.16 -14.32
N ASP A 159 -1.74 -17.44 -14.62
CA ASP A 159 -0.47 -18.13 -14.83
C ASP A 159 0.30 -17.60 -16.04
N GLU A 160 -0.38 -17.40 -17.18
CA GLU A 160 0.25 -16.85 -18.39
C GLU A 160 0.79 -15.44 -18.16
N VAL A 161 0.01 -14.57 -17.47
CA VAL A 161 0.45 -13.20 -17.18
C VAL A 161 1.60 -13.19 -16.17
N ALA A 162 1.54 -14.01 -15.12
CA ALA A 162 2.62 -14.13 -14.14
C ALA A 162 3.91 -14.65 -14.78
N THR A 163 3.81 -15.68 -15.60
CA THR A 163 4.96 -16.24 -16.36
C THR A 163 5.56 -15.19 -17.30
N TYR A 164 4.72 -14.45 -18.04
CA TYR A 164 5.20 -13.38 -18.91
C TYR A 164 5.97 -12.32 -18.14
N LEU A 165 5.39 -11.77 -17.06
CA LEU A 165 5.99 -10.72 -16.26
C LEU A 165 7.31 -11.16 -15.63
N LYS A 166 7.36 -12.39 -15.11
CA LYS A 166 8.59 -12.99 -14.59
C LYS A 166 9.69 -13.04 -15.67
N ASN A 167 9.38 -13.59 -16.84
CA ASN A 167 10.36 -13.72 -17.92
C ASN A 167 10.83 -12.36 -18.43
N ARG A 168 9.94 -11.35 -18.46
CA ARG A 168 10.33 -9.97 -18.85
C ARG A 168 11.25 -9.33 -17.82
N ALA A 169 10.96 -9.47 -16.54
CA ALA A 169 11.81 -8.95 -15.47
C ALA A 169 13.19 -9.61 -15.48
N GLU A 170 13.26 -10.95 -15.58
CA GLU A 170 14.50 -11.70 -15.67
C GLU A 170 15.34 -11.28 -16.89
N MET A 171 14.70 -11.07 -18.05
CA MET A 171 15.39 -10.58 -19.26
C MET A 171 15.98 -9.17 -19.05
N LEU A 172 15.27 -8.29 -18.35
CA LEU A 172 15.77 -6.94 -18.04
C LEU A 172 16.92 -6.99 -17.01
N GLU A 173 16.84 -7.87 -16.02
CA GLU A 173 17.96 -8.11 -15.07
C GLU A 173 19.18 -8.66 -15.81
N ASP A 174 19.02 -9.61 -16.73
CA ASP A 174 20.10 -10.16 -17.58
C ASP A 174 20.73 -9.10 -18.50
N ALA A 175 19.95 -8.08 -18.89
CA ALA A 175 20.45 -6.92 -19.62
C ALA A 175 21.21 -5.91 -18.75
N GLY A 176 21.32 -6.14 -17.43
CA GLY A 176 22.05 -5.31 -16.48
C GLY A 176 21.20 -4.26 -15.75
N ILE A 177 19.88 -4.36 -15.81
CA ILE A 177 18.98 -3.46 -15.07
C ILE A 177 18.81 -4.00 -13.64
N GLU A 178 19.00 -3.14 -12.65
CA GLU A 178 18.84 -3.54 -11.25
C GLU A 178 17.38 -3.81 -10.91
N ARG A 179 17.17 -4.89 -10.14
CA ARG A 179 15.85 -5.38 -9.72
C ARG A 179 14.97 -4.30 -9.07
N GLU A 180 15.58 -3.44 -8.27
CA GLU A 180 14.91 -2.36 -7.54
C GLU A 180 14.34 -1.28 -8.47
N ARG A 181 14.73 -1.27 -9.75
CA ARG A 181 14.18 -0.35 -10.74
C ARG A 181 12.93 -0.87 -11.43
N ILE A 182 12.61 -2.17 -11.29
CA ILE A 182 11.53 -2.84 -12.01
C ILE A 182 10.25 -2.84 -11.16
N CYS A 183 9.16 -2.33 -11.73
CA CYS A 183 7.79 -2.44 -11.23
C CYS A 183 6.95 -3.19 -12.27
N LEU A 184 6.16 -4.17 -11.85
CA LEU A 184 5.36 -4.99 -12.76
C LEU A 184 3.90 -4.53 -12.78
N ASP A 185 3.27 -4.50 -13.96
CA ASP A 185 1.83 -4.27 -14.13
C ASP A 185 1.19 -5.46 -14.85
N PRO A 186 0.26 -6.18 -14.21
CA PRO A 186 -0.49 -7.26 -14.86
C PRO A 186 -1.36 -6.80 -16.05
N GLY A 187 -1.53 -5.50 -16.25
CA GLY A 187 -2.24 -4.92 -17.38
C GLY A 187 -3.74 -5.26 -17.39
N PRO A 188 -4.52 -4.95 -16.31
CA PRO A 188 -5.96 -5.18 -16.30
C PRO A 188 -6.63 -4.56 -17.54
N GLY A 189 -7.39 -5.36 -18.29
CA GLY A 189 -8.10 -4.89 -19.49
C GLY A 189 -7.26 -4.78 -20.77
N PHE A 190 -5.94 -5.01 -20.73
CA PHE A 190 -5.09 -5.01 -21.91
C PHE A 190 -5.01 -6.42 -22.53
N GLY A 191 -5.72 -6.63 -23.65
CA GLY A 191 -5.84 -7.93 -24.30
C GLY A 191 -6.48 -8.97 -23.38
N LYS A 192 -7.50 -8.58 -22.62
CA LYS A 192 -8.25 -9.43 -21.69
C LYS A 192 -9.73 -9.05 -21.70
N THR A 193 -10.61 -10.04 -21.73
CA THR A 193 -12.05 -9.84 -21.53
C THR A 193 -12.34 -9.32 -20.12
N ALA A 194 -13.53 -8.77 -19.88
CA ALA A 194 -13.95 -8.35 -18.55
C ALA A 194 -13.87 -9.49 -17.53
N LYS A 195 -14.27 -10.72 -17.88
CA LYS A 195 -14.21 -11.89 -17.00
C LYS A 195 -12.78 -12.29 -16.67
N GLN A 196 -11.88 -12.30 -17.66
CA GLN A 196 -10.45 -12.57 -17.45
C GLN A 196 -9.79 -11.49 -16.59
N THR A 197 -10.17 -10.22 -16.77
CA THR A 197 -9.69 -9.13 -15.95
C THR A 197 -10.15 -9.28 -14.49
N ILE A 198 -11.41 -9.64 -14.26
CA ILE A 198 -11.92 -9.92 -12.91
C ILE A 198 -11.19 -11.11 -12.26
N GLN A 199 -10.92 -12.18 -13.03
CA GLN A 199 -10.14 -13.33 -12.55
C GLN A 199 -8.73 -12.90 -12.15
N LEU A 200 -8.07 -12.10 -12.97
CA LEU A 200 -6.74 -11.53 -12.71
C LEU A 200 -6.74 -10.69 -11.43
N MET A 201 -7.69 -9.77 -11.28
CA MET A 201 -7.80 -8.90 -10.10
C MET A 201 -8.06 -9.68 -8.82
N ARG A 202 -8.89 -10.73 -8.85
CA ARG A 202 -9.17 -11.59 -7.68
C ARG A 202 -7.98 -12.44 -7.25
N ASN A 203 -7.01 -12.65 -8.13
CA ASN A 203 -5.79 -13.42 -7.86
C ASN A 203 -4.54 -12.55 -7.91
N PHE A 204 -4.67 -11.26 -7.58
CA PHE A 204 -3.57 -10.28 -7.70
C PHE A 204 -2.36 -10.66 -6.84
N GLN A 205 -2.57 -11.38 -5.72
CA GLN A 205 -1.50 -11.90 -4.86
C GLN A 205 -0.51 -12.85 -5.57
N GLU A 206 -0.90 -13.49 -6.68
CA GLU A 206 0.03 -14.35 -7.43
C GLU A 206 1.16 -13.54 -8.07
N PHE A 207 0.87 -12.28 -8.46
CA PHE A 207 1.89 -11.37 -8.98
C PHE A 207 2.80 -10.84 -7.86
N ALA A 208 2.27 -10.63 -6.64
CA ALA A 208 3.07 -10.23 -5.48
C ALA A 208 4.15 -11.27 -5.12
N ARG A 209 3.89 -12.55 -5.37
CA ARG A 209 4.86 -13.65 -5.17
C ARG A 209 6.07 -13.58 -6.10
N LEU A 210 6.02 -12.80 -7.18
CA LEU A 210 7.17 -12.57 -8.06
C LEU A 210 8.27 -11.74 -7.37
N GLY A 211 7.93 -11.01 -6.29
CA GLY A 211 8.88 -10.28 -5.47
C GLY A 211 9.42 -9.00 -6.13
N TYR A 212 8.56 -8.30 -6.87
CA TYR A 212 8.77 -6.96 -7.42
C TYR A 212 7.68 -6.01 -6.92
N PRO A 213 7.92 -4.69 -6.87
CA PRO A 213 6.85 -3.71 -6.78
C PRO A 213 5.80 -3.94 -7.84
N LEU A 214 4.52 -3.74 -7.48
CA LEU A 214 3.39 -3.98 -8.39
C LEU A 214 2.57 -2.72 -8.60
N MET A 215 2.29 -2.39 -9.86
CA MET A 215 1.34 -1.35 -10.23
C MET A 215 -0.04 -1.95 -10.51
N VAL A 216 -1.07 -1.25 -10.06
CA VAL A 216 -2.47 -1.47 -10.44
C VAL A 216 -3.01 -0.24 -11.17
N ALA A 217 -3.47 -0.44 -12.41
CA ALA A 217 -4.02 0.59 -13.27
C ALA A 217 -5.46 0.21 -13.69
N VAL A 218 -6.42 0.42 -12.80
CA VAL A 218 -7.84 0.04 -13.00
C VAL A 218 -8.75 1.21 -13.31
N SER A 219 -8.27 2.43 -13.12
CA SER A 219 -9.06 3.66 -13.19
C SER A 219 -9.89 3.79 -14.46
N ARG A 220 -11.21 3.86 -14.31
CA ARG A 220 -12.25 4.02 -15.34
C ARG A 220 -12.29 2.92 -16.41
N LYS A 221 -11.63 1.77 -16.20
CA LYS A 221 -11.58 0.67 -17.18
C LYS A 221 -12.94 0.01 -17.42
N SER A 222 -13.11 -0.55 -18.62
CA SER A 222 -14.39 -1.11 -19.10
C SER A 222 -14.88 -2.30 -18.26
N TYR A 223 -13.98 -3.11 -17.69
CA TYR A 223 -14.36 -4.23 -16.84
C TYR A 223 -15.08 -3.78 -15.56
N ILE A 224 -14.77 -2.57 -15.04
CA ILE A 224 -15.49 -1.95 -13.91
C ILE A 224 -16.91 -1.63 -14.32
N GLY A 225 -17.09 -1.04 -15.52
CA GLY A 225 -18.42 -0.83 -16.08
C GLY A 225 -19.25 -2.11 -16.20
N TYR A 226 -18.60 -3.21 -16.62
CA TYR A 226 -19.22 -4.54 -16.68
C TYR A 226 -19.55 -5.10 -15.29
N ALA A 227 -18.62 -5.01 -14.34
CA ALA A 227 -18.79 -5.60 -13.00
C ALA A 227 -19.80 -4.86 -12.12
N TYR A 228 -19.85 -3.53 -12.24
CA TYR A 228 -20.66 -2.64 -11.39
C TYR A 228 -21.86 -2.03 -12.13
N HIS A 229 -22.10 -2.39 -13.39
CA HIS A 229 -23.16 -1.86 -14.24
C HIS A 229 -23.12 -0.34 -14.41
N ILE A 230 -21.92 0.22 -14.64
CA ILE A 230 -21.68 1.65 -14.83
C ILE A 230 -21.20 1.91 -16.25
N ASP A 231 -22.06 2.49 -17.08
CA ASP A 231 -21.76 2.73 -18.50
C ASP A 231 -20.78 3.91 -18.71
N ASP A 232 -21.03 5.05 -18.04
CA ASP A 232 -20.18 6.23 -18.13
C ASP A 232 -18.83 6.04 -17.41
N PRO A 233 -17.68 6.10 -18.14
CA PRO A 233 -16.38 5.99 -17.50
C PRO A 233 -16.11 7.00 -16.40
N LYS A 234 -16.67 8.22 -16.46
CA LYS A 234 -16.47 9.24 -15.43
C LYS A 234 -17.19 8.92 -14.12
N GLN A 235 -18.23 8.08 -14.16
CA GLN A 235 -18.95 7.62 -12.96
C GLN A 235 -18.32 6.37 -12.31
N ARG A 236 -17.21 5.86 -12.86
CA ARG A 236 -16.51 4.67 -12.34
C ARG A 236 -15.46 4.99 -11.27
N ASP A 237 -15.31 6.23 -10.85
CA ASP A 237 -14.19 6.64 -9.99
C ASP A 237 -14.23 5.95 -8.62
N ASP A 238 -15.39 5.90 -7.93
CA ASP A 238 -15.55 5.21 -6.64
C ASP A 238 -15.25 3.70 -6.75
N ALA A 239 -15.81 3.04 -7.76
CA ALA A 239 -15.55 1.62 -8.01
C ALA A 239 -14.08 1.37 -8.41
N SER A 240 -13.44 2.31 -9.12
CA SER A 240 -12.02 2.25 -9.44
C SER A 240 -11.14 2.34 -8.21
N ALA A 241 -11.47 3.24 -7.26
CA ALA A 241 -10.78 3.35 -5.99
C ALA A 241 -10.93 2.08 -5.15
N ALA A 242 -12.14 1.51 -5.05
CA ALA A 242 -12.39 0.26 -4.33
C ALA A 242 -11.60 -0.93 -4.92
N GLU A 243 -11.55 -1.06 -6.25
CA GLU A 243 -10.77 -2.11 -6.93
C GLU A 243 -9.26 -1.91 -6.74
N ALA A 244 -8.78 -0.66 -6.70
CA ALA A 244 -7.38 -0.35 -6.42
C ALA A 244 -7.00 -0.69 -4.97
N LEU A 245 -7.86 -0.39 -3.99
CA LEU A 245 -7.68 -0.77 -2.59
C LEU A 245 -7.58 -2.29 -2.42
N LEU A 246 -8.51 -3.05 -3.04
CA LEU A 246 -8.46 -4.51 -3.03
C LEU A 246 -7.14 -5.04 -3.60
N ALA A 247 -6.64 -4.44 -4.70
CA ALA A 247 -5.35 -4.81 -5.25
C ALA A 247 -4.19 -4.51 -4.29
N CYS A 248 -4.25 -3.40 -3.53
CA CYS A 248 -3.25 -3.09 -2.50
C CYS A 248 -3.26 -4.11 -1.35
N GLU A 249 -4.43 -4.54 -0.90
CA GLU A 249 -4.54 -5.63 0.09
C GLU A 249 -3.94 -6.95 -0.42
N LEU A 250 -3.92 -7.15 -1.74
CA LEU A 250 -3.34 -8.30 -2.43
C LEU A 250 -1.89 -8.07 -2.91
N GLY A 251 -1.26 -6.93 -2.55
CA GLY A 251 0.16 -6.67 -2.76
C GLY A 251 0.52 -5.63 -3.80
N ALA A 252 -0.43 -4.88 -4.39
CA ALA A 252 -0.11 -3.71 -5.20
C ALA A 252 0.49 -2.60 -4.33
N SER A 253 1.48 -1.90 -4.87
CA SER A 253 2.18 -0.81 -4.19
C SER A 253 2.18 0.51 -4.98
N VAL A 254 1.72 0.50 -6.23
CA VAL A 254 1.54 1.70 -7.05
C VAL A 254 0.13 1.72 -7.61
N ILE A 255 -0.60 2.80 -7.39
CA ILE A 255 -1.96 2.99 -7.91
C ILE A 255 -1.93 4.08 -8.99
N ARG A 256 -2.19 3.69 -10.24
CA ARG A 256 -2.31 4.62 -11.37
C ARG A 256 -3.76 5.03 -11.58
N THR A 257 -4.07 6.31 -11.38
CA THR A 257 -5.45 6.82 -11.30
C THR A 257 -5.68 8.16 -12.04
N HIS A 258 -6.92 8.38 -12.51
CA HIS A 258 -7.37 9.68 -13.01
C HIS A 258 -7.87 10.61 -11.90
N ASN A 259 -8.46 10.05 -10.83
CA ASN A 259 -9.02 10.83 -9.72
C ASN A 259 -8.10 10.70 -8.50
N VAL A 260 -7.07 11.54 -8.48
CA VAL A 260 -6.06 11.55 -7.42
C VAL A 260 -6.69 11.79 -6.04
N PRO A 261 -7.47 12.88 -5.79
CA PRO A 261 -7.96 13.16 -4.45
C PRO A 261 -8.84 12.05 -3.87
N LEU A 262 -9.73 11.48 -4.68
CA LEU A 262 -10.57 10.36 -4.24
C LEU A 262 -9.71 9.14 -3.88
N THR A 263 -8.70 8.82 -4.70
CA THR A 263 -7.82 7.66 -4.47
C THR A 263 -6.97 7.86 -3.22
N VAL A 264 -6.41 9.06 -3.00
CA VAL A 264 -5.65 9.42 -1.79
C VAL A 264 -6.53 9.24 -0.55
N THR A 265 -7.71 9.89 -0.53
CA THR A 265 -8.66 9.76 0.59
C THR A 265 -9.00 8.30 0.86
N SER A 266 -9.30 7.52 -0.19
CA SER A 266 -9.64 6.10 -0.05
C SER A 266 -8.49 5.29 0.54
N VAL A 267 -7.24 5.55 0.12
CA VAL A 267 -6.04 4.90 0.67
C VAL A 267 -5.84 5.27 2.14
N GLU A 268 -5.88 6.56 2.47
CA GLU A 268 -5.70 7.05 3.83
C GLU A 268 -6.76 6.49 4.79
N GLU A 269 -8.02 6.41 4.37
CA GLU A 269 -9.12 5.89 5.18
C GLU A 269 -9.09 4.37 5.35
N ASN A 270 -8.60 3.61 4.37
CA ASN A 270 -8.79 2.16 4.33
C ASN A 270 -7.49 1.34 4.44
N LEU A 271 -6.31 1.89 4.12
CA LEU A 271 -5.03 1.16 4.15
C LEU A 271 -4.09 1.59 5.27
N ARG A 272 -4.61 2.23 6.33
CA ARG A 272 -3.83 2.49 7.53
C ARG A 272 -3.38 1.18 8.16
N PRO A 273 -2.14 1.10 8.68
CA PRO A 273 -1.64 -0.11 9.32
C PRO A 273 -2.53 -0.56 10.47
N TYR A 274 -2.67 -1.87 10.60
CA TYR A 274 -3.21 -2.50 11.79
C TYR A 274 -2.11 -2.63 12.83
N VAL A 275 -2.45 -2.35 14.08
CA VAL A 275 -1.54 -2.42 15.22
C VAL A 275 -2.21 -3.21 16.34
N PHE A 276 -1.53 -4.19 16.88
CA PHE A 276 -1.99 -4.90 18.07
C PHE A 276 -1.37 -4.25 19.30
N ILE A 277 -2.21 -3.78 20.22
CA ILE A 277 -1.81 -3.19 21.51
C ILE A 277 -2.17 -4.16 22.60
N GLY A 278 -1.16 -4.65 23.33
CA GLY A 278 -1.34 -5.40 24.56
C GLY A 278 -1.64 -4.46 25.71
N MET A 279 -2.59 -4.83 26.56
CA MET A 279 -2.92 -4.07 27.75
C MET A 279 -3.01 -4.98 28.98
N GLY A 280 -2.52 -4.47 30.11
CA GLY A 280 -2.51 -5.22 31.37
C GLY A 280 -2.67 -4.31 32.59
N CYS A 281 -3.37 -4.81 33.61
CA CYS A 281 -3.62 -4.12 34.85
C CYS A 281 -3.64 -5.13 36.03
N ASN A 282 -2.93 -4.84 37.14
CA ASN A 282 -3.07 -5.63 38.36
C ASN A 282 -3.37 -4.78 39.60
N VAL A 283 -3.45 -3.46 39.46
CA VAL A 283 -3.82 -2.55 40.55
C VAL A 283 -5.05 -1.74 40.11
N ALA A 284 -6.16 -1.90 40.83
CA ALA A 284 -7.33 -1.03 40.69
C ALA A 284 -7.13 0.26 41.51
N LEU A 285 -7.41 1.43 40.93
CA LEU A 285 -7.30 2.71 41.65
C LEU A 285 -8.38 2.87 42.74
N VAL A 286 -9.55 2.31 42.51
CA VAL A 286 -10.68 2.30 43.45
C VAL A 286 -11.42 0.97 43.28
N ALA A 287 -11.43 0.17 44.33
CA ALA A 287 -12.26 -1.02 44.42
C ALA A 287 -12.75 -1.19 45.86
N ASP A 288 -14.01 -1.51 46.06
CA ASP A 288 -14.49 -2.01 47.35
C ASP A 288 -13.96 -3.44 47.59
N GLU A 289 -13.90 -3.87 48.82
CA GLU A 289 -13.38 -5.18 49.18
C GLU A 289 -14.17 -6.28 48.49
N GLY A 290 -13.53 -7.06 47.62
CA GLY A 290 -14.17 -8.10 46.78
C GLY A 290 -14.56 -7.68 45.34
N GLU A 291 -14.33 -6.43 44.92
CA GLU A 291 -14.60 -5.92 43.57
C GLU A 291 -13.30 -5.63 42.76
N GLU A 292 -12.18 -6.18 43.19
CA GLU A 292 -10.86 -5.93 42.57
C GLU A 292 -10.80 -6.29 41.09
N LEU A 293 -11.45 -7.38 40.66
CA LEU A 293 -11.50 -7.79 39.25
C LEU A 293 -12.25 -6.74 38.39
N GLU A 294 -13.40 -6.29 38.86
CA GLU A 294 -14.20 -5.29 38.14
C GLU A 294 -13.50 -3.92 38.12
N GLY A 295 -12.79 -3.57 39.20
CA GLY A 295 -11.95 -2.38 39.24
C GLY A 295 -10.80 -2.41 38.23
N LYS A 296 -10.13 -3.55 38.04
CA LYS A 296 -9.09 -3.75 37.00
C LYS A 296 -9.70 -3.66 35.58
N LYS A 297 -10.87 -4.29 35.34
CA LYS A 297 -11.59 -4.18 34.07
C LYS A 297 -12.01 -2.73 33.78
N ALA A 298 -12.49 -2.01 34.78
CA ALA A 298 -12.87 -0.59 34.63
C ALA A 298 -11.65 0.26 34.23
N MET A 299 -10.46 -0.01 34.78
CA MET A 299 -9.22 0.66 34.42
C MET A 299 -8.86 0.42 32.94
N LEU A 300 -8.94 -0.83 32.46
CA LEU A 300 -8.65 -1.15 31.07
C LEU A 300 -9.72 -0.57 30.12
N ASN A 301 -10.99 -0.52 30.52
CA ASN A 301 -12.03 0.15 29.76
C ASN A 301 -11.80 1.66 29.64
N GLN A 302 -11.24 2.30 30.68
CA GLN A 302 -10.85 3.71 30.60
C GLN A 302 -9.69 3.88 29.61
N ALA A 303 -8.68 3.02 29.63
CA ALA A 303 -7.58 3.05 28.67
C ALA A 303 -8.09 2.87 27.21
N ILE A 304 -9.07 1.98 26.98
CA ILE A 304 -9.73 1.82 25.68
C ILE A 304 -10.42 3.12 25.26
N SER A 305 -11.16 3.75 26.20
CA SER A 305 -11.84 5.04 25.92
C SER A 305 -10.84 6.15 25.58
N ASP A 306 -9.69 6.21 26.25
CA ASP A 306 -8.64 7.19 25.98
C ASP A 306 -7.96 6.90 24.62
N MET A 307 -7.77 5.62 24.25
CA MET A 307 -7.29 5.24 22.92
C MET A 307 -8.27 5.60 21.79
N CYS A 308 -9.57 5.66 22.03
CA CYS A 308 -10.53 6.17 21.04
C CYS A 308 -10.32 7.65 20.67
N MET A 309 -9.58 8.39 21.51
CA MET A 309 -9.26 9.81 21.28
C MET A 309 -7.91 10.02 20.59
N LEU A 310 -7.19 8.96 20.27
CA LEU A 310 -5.93 9.06 19.54
C LEU A 310 -6.13 9.70 18.17
N PRO A 311 -5.30 10.68 17.78
CA PRO A 311 -5.40 11.29 16.46
C PRO A 311 -5.13 10.23 15.38
N ASP A 312 -5.78 10.38 14.24
CA ASP A 312 -5.58 9.55 13.05
C ASP A 312 -5.65 8.03 13.32
N SER A 313 -6.53 7.64 14.27
CA SER A 313 -6.61 6.27 14.76
C SER A 313 -8.06 5.83 14.99
N GLN A 314 -8.30 4.52 14.83
CA GLN A 314 -9.59 3.90 15.07
C GLN A 314 -9.40 2.54 15.74
N ILE A 315 -10.10 2.27 16.83
CA ILE A 315 -10.20 0.92 17.39
C ILE A 315 -11.11 0.09 16.48
N ILE A 316 -10.60 -1.03 15.99
CA ILE A 316 -11.31 -1.95 15.11
C ILE A 316 -11.99 -3.04 15.93
N ASP A 317 -11.27 -3.60 16.92
CA ASP A 317 -11.80 -4.65 17.78
C ASP A 317 -11.04 -4.70 19.11
N VAL A 318 -11.64 -5.33 20.11
CA VAL A 318 -11.05 -5.54 21.43
C VAL A 318 -11.35 -6.98 21.86
N SER A 319 -10.31 -7.71 22.28
CA SER A 319 -10.48 -9.07 22.79
C SER A 319 -11.32 -9.10 24.07
N SER A 320 -11.75 -10.28 24.45
CA SER A 320 -12.23 -10.49 25.83
C SER A 320 -11.13 -10.20 26.83
N PHE A 321 -11.52 -9.94 28.08
CA PHE A 321 -10.58 -9.84 29.18
C PHE A 321 -10.11 -11.23 29.62
N TYR A 322 -8.81 -11.33 29.95
CA TYR A 322 -8.17 -12.54 30.42
C TYR A 322 -7.48 -12.25 31.76
N GLU A 323 -7.80 -13.01 32.77
CA GLU A 323 -7.08 -13.01 34.01
C GLU A 323 -5.83 -13.89 33.89
N SER A 324 -4.69 -13.47 34.47
CA SER A 324 -3.46 -14.29 34.42
C SER A 324 -2.69 -14.23 35.75
N GLU A 325 -1.94 -15.30 36.00
CA GLU A 325 -0.93 -15.31 37.06
C GLU A 325 0.23 -14.36 36.68
N PRO A 326 0.90 -13.73 37.70
CA PRO A 326 2.11 -12.96 37.44
C PRO A 326 3.21 -13.83 36.81
N ALA A 327 3.78 -13.35 35.67
CA ALA A 327 4.73 -14.11 34.88
C ALA A 327 6.17 -14.10 35.48
N TYR A 328 6.58 -12.98 36.05
CA TYR A 328 7.98 -12.75 36.46
C TYR A 328 8.12 -12.54 37.98
N PHE A 329 7.51 -11.52 38.51
CA PHE A 329 7.50 -11.26 39.98
C PHE A 329 6.22 -11.84 40.58
N LYS A 330 6.32 -12.91 41.37
CA LYS A 330 5.15 -13.70 41.81
C LYS A 330 4.45 -13.17 43.05
N ASP A 331 5.07 -12.28 43.79
CA ASP A 331 4.50 -11.68 45.02
C ASP A 331 3.70 -10.42 44.66
N GLN A 332 2.67 -10.59 43.85
CA GLN A 332 1.74 -9.55 43.44
C GLN A 332 0.42 -10.17 42.96
N ASP A 333 -0.63 -9.34 42.89
CA ASP A 333 -1.96 -9.77 42.43
C ASP A 333 -1.99 -10.27 41.00
N THR A 334 -3.05 -11.03 40.67
CA THR A 334 -3.34 -11.46 39.30
C THR A 334 -3.55 -10.23 38.40
N PHE A 335 -3.19 -10.38 37.15
CA PHE A 335 -3.40 -9.39 36.08
C PHE A 335 -4.71 -9.61 35.35
N VAL A 336 -5.34 -8.54 34.91
CA VAL A 336 -6.34 -8.55 33.85
C VAL A 336 -5.70 -8.01 32.59
N ASN A 337 -5.79 -8.76 31.49
CA ASN A 337 -5.17 -8.45 30.22
C ASN A 337 -6.19 -8.46 29.08
N ALA A 338 -5.92 -7.71 28.04
CA ALA A 338 -6.64 -7.77 26.78
C ALA A 338 -5.71 -7.33 25.63
N VAL A 339 -6.16 -7.53 24.39
CA VAL A 339 -5.52 -6.99 23.20
C VAL A 339 -6.51 -6.12 22.45
N VAL A 340 -6.06 -4.95 22.01
CA VAL A 340 -6.79 -4.03 21.15
C VAL A 340 -6.21 -4.12 19.75
N LEU A 341 -7.08 -4.29 18.75
CA LEU A 341 -6.76 -4.11 17.35
C LEU A 341 -7.06 -2.66 16.96
N LEU A 342 -6.02 -1.90 16.71
CA LEU A 342 -6.07 -0.50 16.32
C LEU A 342 -5.72 -0.38 14.82
N ARG A 343 -6.36 0.55 14.12
CA ARG A 343 -5.94 1.03 12.80
C ARG A 343 -5.46 2.46 12.98
N THR A 344 -4.25 2.81 12.53
CA THR A 344 -3.67 4.12 12.80
C THR A 344 -2.74 4.61 11.68
N GLY A 345 -2.74 5.92 11.44
CA GLY A 345 -1.73 6.61 10.63
C GLY A 345 -0.54 7.14 11.46
N LEU A 346 -0.58 7.01 12.79
CA LEU A 346 0.52 7.45 13.65
C LEU A 346 1.76 6.57 13.44
N PRO A 347 2.95 7.13 13.21
CA PRO A 347 4.19 6.36 13.22
C PRO A 347 4.41 5.63 14.55
N PRO A 348 5.09 4.46 14.57
CA PRO A 348 5.22 3.63 15.78
C PRO A 348 5.74 4.36 17.01
N GLN A 349 6.74 5.23 16.86
CA GLN A 349 7.32 6.00 17.98
C GLN A 349 6.38 7.10 18.49
N GLU A 350 5.55 7.66 17.62
CA GLU A 350 4.56 8.64 18.02
C GLU A 350 3.39 7.97 18.72
N LEU A 351 2.91 6.83 18.21
CA LEU A 351 1.91 6.00 18.86
C LEU A 351 2.39 5.60 20.27
N LEU A 352 3.66 5.15 20.42
CA LEU A 352 4.23 4.80 21.72
C LEU A 352 4.17 5.98 22.70
N ARG A 353 4.46 7.19 22.26
CA ARG A 353 4.36 8.41 23.11
C ARG A 353 2.94 8.66 23.60
N TYR A 354 1.95 8.50 22.72
CA TYR A 354 0.54 8.63 23.10
C TYR A 354 0.12 7.55 24.10
N LEU A 355 0.49 6.28 23.88
CA LEU A 355 0.19 5.20 24.82
C LEU A 355 0.81 5.45 26.19
N GLN A 356 2.08 5.90 26.26
CA GLN A 356 2.74 6.28 27.50
C GLN A 356 2.05 7.47 28.21
N ALA A 357 1.51 8.43 27.46
CA ALA A 357 0.74 9.52 28.03
C ALA A 357 -0.59 9.02 28.64
N ILE A 358 -1.27 8.06 28.02
CA ILE A 358 -2.46 7.41 28.56
C ILE A 358 -2.10 6.67 29.86
N GLU A 359 -1.04 5.87 29.88
CA GLU A 359 -0.58 5.18 31.09
C GLU A 359 -0.33 6.16 32.25
N GLN A 360 0.33 7.27 31.96
CA GLN A 360 0.61 8.31 32.97
C GLN A 360 -0.68 8.95 33.51
N SER A 361 -1.66 9.23 32.62
CA SER A 361 -2.95 9.78 33.03
C SER A 361 -3.75 8.83 33.91
N LEU A 362 -3.54 7.51 33.74
CA LEU A 362 -4.14 6.44 34.53
C LEU A 362 -3.33 6.11 35.80
N GLY A 363 -2.39 6.98 36.20
CA GLY A 363 -1.67 6.88 37.49
C GLY A 363 -0.52 5.89 37.47
N ARG A 364 0.04 5.53 36.29
CA ARG A 364 1.23 4.67 36.25
C ARG A 364 2.44 5.37 36.86
N VAL A 365 3.01 4.77 37.92
CA VAL A 365 4.28 5.18 38.55
C VAL A 365 5.27 4.02 38.37
N ARG A 366 6.44 4.30 37.76
CA ARG A 366 7.51 3.30 37.57
C ARG A 366 8.43 3.28 38.83
N GLU A 367 8.09 2.46 39.82
CA GLU A 367 8.92 2.27 41.02
C GLU A 367 9.84 1.05 40.88
N GLN A 368 9.40 -0.02 40.22
CA GLN A 368 10.13 -1.27 40.08
C GLN A 368 9.87 -1.92 38.71
N GLU A 369 10.93 -2.54 38.16
CA GLU A 369 10.80 -3.32 36.91
C GLU A 369 9.93 -4.57 37.15
N ASN A 370 8.94 -4.81 36.29
CA ASN A 370 7.92 -5.87 36.40
C ASN A 370 7.07 -5.84 37.71
N GLY A 371 7.02 -4.70 38.38
CA GLY A 371 6.21 -4.48 39.58
C GLY A 371 4.73 -4.24 39.27
N PRO A 372 3.91 -4.01 40.34
CA PRO A 372 2.50 -3.68 40.20
C PRO A 372 2.27 -2.43 39.37
N ARG A 373 1.20 -2.46 38.52
CA ARG A 373 0.90 -1.35 37.62
C ARG A 373 -0.59 -1.17 37.41
N THR A 374 -1.02 0.10 37.36
CA THR A 374 -2.41 0.48 37.09
C THR A 374 -2.81 0.21 35.65
N CYS A 375 -1.93 0.50 34.71
CA CYS A 375 -2.14 0.22 33.28
C CYS A 375 -0.77 0.07 32.60
N ASP A 376 -0.67 -0.90 31.69
CA ASP A 376 0.49 -1.15 30.82
C ASP A 376 -0.02 -1.28 29.40
N LEU A 377 0.54 -0.52 28.45
CA LEU A 377 0.14 -0.48 27.05
C LEU A 377 1.37 -0.71 26.17
N ASP A 378 1.48 -1.92 25.64
CA ASP A 378 2.61 -2.31 24.78
C ASP A 378 2.16 -2.43 23.31
N ILE A 379 2.94 -1.87 22.37
CA ILE A 379 2.78 -2.17 20.95
C ILE A 379 3.33 -3.58 20.71
N LEU A 380 2.44 -4.53 20.41
CA LEU A 380 2.79 -5.94 20.21
C LEU A 380 3.33 -6.21 18.82
N ASP A 381 2.58 -5.75 17.82
CA ASP A 381 2.92 -5.89 16.41
C ASP A 381 2.35 -4.71 15.63
N TYR A 382 3.11 -4.22 14.67
CA TYR A 382 2.74 -3.11 13.81
C TYR A 382 2.86 -3.58 12.36
N GLN A 383 1.73 -3.65 11.63
CA GLN A 383 1.68 -4.20 10.28
C GLN A 383 2.74 -3.59 9.38
N GLY A 384 3.56 -4.47 8.75
CA GLY A 384 4.60 -4.08 7.82
C GLY A 384 5.80 -3.35 8.42
N TYR A 385 5.91 -3.25 9.76
CA TYR A 385 6.99 -2.52 10.42
C TYR A 385 7.80 -3.41 11.38
N VAL A 386 9.08 -3.55 11.08
CA VAL A 386 10.04 -4.27 11.94
C VAL A 386 11.14 -3.30 12.36
N CYS A 387 11.40 -3.19 13.62
CA CYS A 387 12.51 -2.39 14.14
C CYS A 387 13.13 -3.01 15.39
N ASP A 388 14.42 -2.75 15.59
CA ASP A 388 15.17 -3.09 16.78
C ASP A 388 15.89 -1.81 17.25
N HIS A 389 15.27 -1.12 18.20
CA HIS A 389 15.78 0.15 18.73
C HIS A 389 15.60 0.19 20.25
N GLU A 390 16.48 0.87 20.99
CA GLU A 390 16.47 0.96 22.45
C GLU A 390 15.11 1.40 23.05
N ILE A 391 14.34 2.23 22.30
CA ILE A 391 13.05 2.76 22.76
C ILE A 391 11.90 1.85 22.38
N LEU A 392 11.99 1.15 21.24
CA LEU A 392 10.90 0.35 20.66
C LEU A 392 11.47 -0.78 19.80
N THR A 393 11.16 -2.01 20.16
CA THR A 393 11.44 -3.20 19.35
C THR A 393 10.12 -3.79 18.85
N LEU A 394 9.98 -3.96 17.55
CA LEU A 394 8.79 -4.51 16.90
C LEU A 394 9.16 -5.64 15.91
N PRO A 395 8.39 -6.74 15.89
CA PRO A 395 7.35 -7.13 16.87
C PRO A 395 7.90 -7.22 18.27
N HIS A 396 7.03 -7.09 19.29
CA HIS A 396 7.44 -7.12 20.69
C HIS A 396 8.20 -8.42 21.04
N PRO A 397 9.42 -8.36 21.57
CA PRO A 397 10.32 -9.52 21.67
C PRO A 397 9.76 -10.70 22.49
N LEU A 398 8.95 -10.43 23.51
CA LEU A 398 8.38 -11.45 24.40
C LEU A 398 6.93 -11.82 24.05
N LEU A 399 6.40 -11.38 22.89
CA LEU A 399 5.00 -11.58 22.52
C LEU A 399 4.63 -13.06 22.55
N GLN A 400 5.42 -13.91 21.89
CA GLN A 400 5.09 -15.33 21.73
C GLN A 400 5.26 -16.20 22.97
N GLU A 401 5.97 -15.72 23.97
CA GLU A 401 6.21 -16.46 25.21
C GLU A 401 5.08 -16.28 26.24
N ARG A 402 4.23 -15.26 26.07
CA ARG A 402 3.25 -14.78 27.03
C ARG A 402 1.84 -15.27 26.71
N ASP A 403 1.29 -16.18 27.52
CA ASP A 403 -0.06 -16.73 27.36
C ASP A 403 -1.14 -15.62 27.38
N PHE A 404 -0.96 -14.62 28.27
CA PHE A 404 -1.84 -13.48 28.44
C PHE A 404 -1.78 -12.45 27.32
N VAL A 405 -0.87 -12.63 26.35
CA VAL A 405 -0.78 -11.86 25.09
C VAL A 405 -1.26 -12.71 23.92
N VAL A 406 -0.78 -13.95 23.79
CA VAL A 406 -1.06 -14.81 22.64
C VAL A 406 -2.53 -15.19 22.56
N LYS A 407 -3.17 -15.57 23.70
CA LYS A 407 -4.59 -15.96 23.70
C LYS A 407 -5.52 -14.83 23.23
N PRO A 408 -5.49 -13.61 23.84
CA PRO A 408 -6.34 -12.53 23.38
C PRO A 408 -6.01 -12.05 21.96
N LEU A 409 -4.74 -12.11 21.52
CA LEU A 409 -4.35 -11.79 20.14
C LEU A 409 -4.96 -12.77 19.16
N LEU A 410 -4.87 -14.09 19.42
CA LEU A 410 -5.44 -15.12 18.56
C LEU A 410 -6.98 -15.14 18.59
N GLU A 411 -7.63 -14.57 19.62
CA GLU A 411 -9.09 -14.34 19.60
C GLU A 411 -9.47 -13.34 18.49
N LEU A 412 -8.69 -12.27 18.34
CA LEU A 412 -8.91 -11.25 17.30
C LEU A 412 -8.41 -11.69 15.92
N ALA A 413 -7.29 -12.40 15.86
CA ALA A 413 -6.64 -12.81 14.63
C ALA A 413 -6.11 -14.26 14.71
N PRO A 414 -6.97 -15.28 14.48
CA PRO A 414 -6.65 -16.70 14.71
C PRO A 414 -5.47 -17.26 13.87
N ARG A 415 -5.05 -16.55 12.84
CA ARG A 415 -3.96 -16.94 11.93
C ARG A 415 -2.95 -15.82 11.74
N HIS A 416 -2.72 -15.00 12.80
CA HIS A 416 -1.85 -13.85 12.70
C HIS A 416 -0.40 -14.25 12.39
N GLU A 417 0.17 -13.54 11.44
CA GLU A 417 1.59 -13.56 11.11
C GLU A 417 2.17 -12.18 11.42
N LEU A 418 3.19 -12.15 12.27
CA LEU A 418 3.84 -10.91 12.69
C LEU A 418 4.53 -10.20 11.52
N ALA A 419 4.80 -8.92 11.68
CA ALA A 419 5.47 -8.12 10.65
C ALA A 419 6.83 -8.70 10.17
N ASN A 420 7.48 -9.53 10.98
CA ASN A 420 8.72 -10.25 10.64
C ASN A 420 8.49 -11.64 10.01
N GLY A 421 7.25 -11.99 9.67
CA GLY A 421 6.89 -13.26 9.03
C GLY A 421 6.74 -14.46 9.98
N VAL A 422 6.80 -14.25 11.30
CA VAL A 422 6.66 -15.33 12.28
C VAL A 422 5.18 -15.53 12.64
N LYS A 423 4.68 -16.77 12.53
CA LYS A 423 3.29 -17.09 12.88
C LYS A 423 3.11 -17.16 14.38
N VAL A 424 2.05 -16.52 14.88
CA VAL A 424 1.67 -16.59 16.29
C VAL A 424 0.94 -17.90 16.56
N THR A 425 1.43 -18.67 17.54
CA THR A 425 0.84 -19.95 17.94
C THR A 425 0.84 -20.09 19.46
N LEU A 426 0.01 -21.00 19.99
CA LEU A 426 0.00 -21.35 21.41
C LEU A 426 1.17 -22.27 21.81
N ASP A 427 1.87 -22.87 20.83
CA ASP A 427 2.92 -23.86 21.08
C ASP A 427 4.20 -23.26 21.70
N THR A 428 4.38 -21.95 21.54
CA THR A 428 5.56 -21.22 22.04
C THR A 428 5.38 -20.58 23.42
N VAL A 429 4.16 -20.67 23.96
CA VAL A 429 3.81 -20.04 25.25
C VAL A 429 4.56 -20.72 26.40
N ALA A 430 5.30 -19.93 27.18
CA ALA A 430 6.14 -20.38 28.30
C ALA A 430 5.72 -19.83 29.66
N VAL A 431 5.09 -18.63 29.71
CA VAL A 431 4.83 -17.92 30.96
C VAL A 431 3.42 -17.30 31.02
N GLY A 432 2.95 -17.06 32.23
CA GLY A 432 1.76 -16.25 32.53
C GLY A 432 0.47 -16.91 32.12
N LYS A 433 0.20 -18.14 32.59
CA LYS A 433 -1.05 -18.87 32.31
C LYS A 433 -2.27 -17.96 32.47
N ALA A 434 -3.09 -17.86 31.41
CA ALA A 434 -4.23 -16.97 31.33
C ALA A 434 -5.54 -17.74 31.07
N TRP A 435 -6.63 -17.22 31.62
CA TRP A 435 -8.01 -17.73 31.42
C TRP A 435 -8.96 -16.55 31.20
N LYS A 436 -10.00 -16.78 30.42
CA LYS A 436 -11.01 -15.76 30.11
C LYS A 436 -11.85 -15.47 31.35
N CYS A 437 -12.11 -14.20 31.67
CA CYS A 437 -12.83 -13.74 32.86
C CYS A 437 -13.98 -12.78 32.54
#